data_0af811e71d814b541d5f0e5c4ab98d52
#
_entry.id   0af811e71d814b541d5f0e5c4ab98d52
#
_cell.length_a   1.000
_cell.length_b   1.000
_cell.length_c   1.000
_cell.angle_alpha   90.00
_cell.angle_beta   90.00
_cell.angle_gamma   90.00
#
_symmetry.space_group_name_H-M   'P 1'
#
loop_
_entity.id
_entity.type
_entity.pdbx_description
1 polymer ?
#
loop_
_entity_poly.entity_id
_entity_poly.type
_entity_poly.pdbx_seq_one_letter_code
_entity_poly.pdbx_strand_id
1 'polypeptide(L)'
;SSSSSSNSSIQNDLVYRAESPDEGALVDGAAAMGYTLIDRSGSDVKIRDLTGASLSYRVLAINAFNSTRKRMSMLVKCPRSGKLLLICKGADNVVLERARVGEGESHVMGQQLSAFAGQGLRTLVIAQRVISAEESNRWLARFKHASESVENRKALLAEAAEAIEKDLKILGVTAIEDRLQDGVPDAINDLVRAGIKVWVLTGDKVETAI
;
A
#
# COMPACT_ATOMS: atom_id res chain seq x y z
N SER A 1 -26.07 46.93 -3.37
CA SER A 1 -24.84 46.38 -3.95
C SER A 1 -24.03 45.65 -2.86
N SER A 2 -24.28 44.38 -2.75
CA SER A 2 -23.52 43.47 -1.88
C SER A 2 -22.77 42.51 -2.78
N SER A 3 -21.46 42.71 -2.89
CA SER A 3 -20.53 41.85 -3.58
C SER A 3 -20.22 40.64 -2.71
N SER A 4 -20.81 39.52 -3.07
CA SER A 4 -20.42 38.21 -2.54
C SER A 4 -19.15 37.75 -3.24
N SER A 5 -18.02 37.86 -2.52
CA SER A 5 -16.75 37.26 -2.93
C SER A 5 -16.86 35.72 -2.82
N SER A 6 -17.04 35.08 -3.95
CA SER A 6 -16.90 33.64 -4.08
C SER A 6 -15.40 33.30 -3.98
N ASN A 7 -14.97 32.80 -2.81
CA ASN A 7 -13.71 32.09 -2.63
C ASN A 7 -13.78 30.78 -3.42
N SER A 8 -13.40 30.81 -4.68
CA SER A 8 -13.08 29.64 -5.45
C SER A 8 -11.73 29.10 -4.94
N SER A 9 -11.77 28.13 -4.02
CA SER A 9 -10.64 27.28 -3.70
C SER A 9 -10.18 26.61 -4.98
N ILE A 10 -9.00 26.98 -5.46
CA ILE A 10 -8.27 26.27 -6.51
C ILE A 10 -7.93 24.90 -5.94
N GLN A 11 -8.83 23.92 -6.11
CA GLN A 11 -8.47 22.52 -6.03
C GLN A 11 -7.54 22.28 -7.22
N ASN A 12 -6.22 22.25 -6.97
CA ASN A 12 -5.30 21.65 -7.91
C ASN A 12 -5.71 20.18 -8.04
N ASP A 13 -6.33 19.82 -9.14
CA ASP A 13 -6.62 18.44 -9.52
C ASP A 13 -5.29 17.72 -9.80
N LEU A 14 -4.65 17.26 -8.73
CA LEU A 14 -3.46 16.43 -8.82
C LEU A 14 -3.88 15.07 -9.35
N VAL A 15 -3.47 14.75 -10.57
CA VAL A 15 -3.68 13.44 -11.16
C VAL A 15 -2.51 12.53 -10.78
N TYR A 16 -2.77 11.53 -9.96
CA TYR A 16 -1.78 10.55 -9.58
C TYR A 16 -1.63 9.48 -10.65
N ARG A 17 -0.38 9.12 -10.98
CA ARG A 17 -0.07 7.94 -11.78
C ARG A 17 0.40 6.83 -10.84
N ALA A 18 -0.27 5.70 -10.86
CA ALA A 18 0.02 4.54 -10.02
C ALA A 18 0.33 3.32 -10.91
N GLU A 19 1.09 2.37 -10.36
CA GLU A 19 1.41 1.12 -11.04
C GLU A 19 0.19 0.19 -11.15
N SER A 20 -0.78 0.35 -10.26
CA SER A 20 -2.05 -0.39 -10.27
C SER A 20 -3.22 0.49 -9.84
N PRO A 21 -4.46 0.14 -10.21
CA PRO A 21 -5.67 0.83 -9.73
C PRO A 21 -5.78 0.86 -8.21
N ASP A 22 -5.40 -0.23 -7.54
CA ASP A 22 -5.42 -0.34 -6.07
C ASP A 22 -4.48 0.68 -5.41
N GLU A 23 -3.27 0.88 -5.97
CA GLU A 23 -2.33 1.90 -5.48
C GLU A 23 -2.91 3.30 -5.64
N GLY A 24 -3.56 3.59 -6.78
CA GLY A 24 -4.27 4.85 -7.01
C GLY A 24 -5.36 5.08 -5.98
N ALA A 25 -6.23 4.10 -5.78
CA ALA A 25 -7.33 4.17 -4.82
C ALA A 25 -6.86 4.44 -3.37
N LEU A 26 -5.72 3.87 -2.97
CA LEU A 26 -5.15 4.14 -1.65
C LEU A 26 -4.66 5.59 -1.51
N VAL A 27 -4.05 6.17 -2.55
CA VAL A 27 -3.59 7.56 -2.55
C VAL A 27 -4.78 8.51 -2.58
N ASP A 28 -5.79 8.24 -3.40
CA ASP A 28 -7.02 9.03 -3.48
C ASP A 28 -7.80 8.97 -2.15
N GLY A 29 -7.87 7.79 -1.54
CA GLY A 29 -8.46 7.62 -0.21
C GLY A 29 -7.74 8.43 0.87
N ALA A 30 -6.40 8.46 0.85
CA ALA A 30 -5.61 9.28 1.76
C ALA A 30 -5.85 10.78 1.51
N ALA A 31 -5.95 11.20 0.25
CA ALA A 31 -6.26 12.58 -0.13
C ALA A 31 -7.65 12.99 0.34
N ALA A 32 -8.65 12.13 0.21
CA ALA A 32 -10.02 12.35 0.71
C ALA A 32 -10.06 12.50 2.24
N MET A 33 -9.14 11.84 2.96
CA MET A 33 -8.95 12.01 4.40
C MET A 33 -8.07 13.20 4.78
N GLY A 34 -7.64 14.03 3.80
CA GLY A 34 -6.87 15.25 4.03
C GLY A 34 -5.35 15.09 3.99
N TYR A 35 -4.84 13.92 3.59
CA TYR A 35 -3.40 13.68 3.38
C TYR A 35 -3.08 13.62 1.90
N THR A 36 -2.54 14.69 1.35
CA THR A 36 -2.30 14.83 -0.08
C THR A 36 -0.84 14.56 -0.42
N LEU A 37 -0.58 13.66 -1.35
CA LEU A 37 0.75 13.50 -1.94
C LEU A 37 1.01 14.70 -2.86
N ILE A 38 2.05 15.51 -2.54
CA ILE A 38 2.39 16.72 -3.30
C ILE A 38 3.43 16.41 -4.37
N ASP A 39 4.47 15.65 -3.99
CA ASP A 39 5.60 15.41 -4.86
C ASP A 39 6.35 14.15 -4.45
N ARG A 40 6.97 13.50 -5.41
CA ARG A 40 7.90 12.39 -5.22
C ARG A 40 9.12 12.63 -6.12
N SER A 41 10.21 13.07 -5.51
CA SER A 41 11.45 13.37 -6.21
C SER A 41 12.60 12.55 -5.63
N GLY A 42 13.12 11.60 -6.41
CA GLY A 42 14.18 10.69 -5.98
C GLY A 42 13.75 9.86 -4.75
N SER A 43 14.45 10.07 -3.64
CA SER A 43 14.16 9.40 -2.36
C SER A 43 13.22 10.18 -1.44
N ASP A 44 12.81 11.38 -1.81
CA ASP A 44 11.97 12.22 -0.97
C ASP A 44 10.52 12.19 -1.43
N VAL A 45 9.61 11.99 -0.47
CA VAL A 45 8.16 11.98 -0.67
C VAL A 45 7.56 13.10 0.16
N LYS A 46 6.95 14.08 -0.51
CA LYS A 46 6.30 15.22 0.14
C LYS A 46 4.80 15.00 0.23
N ILE A 47 4.27 15.11 1.42
CA ILE A 47 2.84 15.07 1.68
C ILE A 47 2.39 16.35 2.37
N ARG A 48 1.15 16.74 2.14
CA ARG A 48 0.44 17.75 2.93
C ARG A 48 -0.44 17.02 3.93
N ASP A 49 -0.35 17.42 5.19
CA ASP A 49 -1.17 16.83 6.25
C ASP A 49 -2.47 17.63 6.50
N LEU A 50 -3.29 17.15 7.44
CA LEU A 50 -4.56 17.77 7.84
C LEU A 50 -4.42 19.23 8.31
N THR A 51 -3.25 19.65 8.77
CA THR A 51 -2.99 21.02 9.20
C THR A 51 -2.56 21.94 8.06
N GLY A 52 -2.41 21.39 6.84
CA GLY A 52 -1.86 22.07 5.68
C GLY A 52 -0.33 22.12 5.65
N ALA A 53 0.35 21.55 6.66
CA ALA A 53 1.81 21.51 6.73
C ALA A 53 2.37 20.53 5.70
N SER A 54 3.45 20.95 5.02
CA SER A 54 4.20 20.08 4.10
C SER A 54 5.24 19.29 4.86
N LEU A 55 5.19 17.96 4.74
CA LEU A 55 6.11 17.01 5.38
C LEU A 55 6.89 16.26 4.31
N SER A 56 8.21 16.25 4.42
CA SER A 56 9.09 15.51 3.51
C SER A 56 9.64 14.27 4.20
N TYR A 57 9.17 13.12 3.77
CA TYR A 57 9.67 11.81 4.21
C TYR A 57 10.81 11.38 3.30
N ARG A 58 11.93 10.95 3.90
CA ARG A 58 13.01 10.34 3.13
C ARG A 58 12.86 8.83 3.10
N VAL A 59 12.70 8.28 1.91
CA VAL A 59 12.69 6.84 1.66
C VAL A 59 14.13 6.35 1.57
N LEU A 60 14.51 5.43 2.44
CA LEU A 60 15.86 4.87 2.50
C LEU A 60 15.99 3.58 1.69
N ALA A 61 14.95 2.76 1.68
CA ALA A 61 14.87 1.54 0.90
C ALA A 61 13.43 1.10 0.68
N ILE A 62 13.20 0.35 -0.38
CA ILE A 62 11.90 -0.24 -0.72
C ILE A 62 12.10 -1.74 -0.97
N ASN A 63 11.41 -2.57 -0.21
CA ASN A 63 11.21 -3.98 -0.49
C ASN A 63 9.98 -4.10 -1.38
N ALA A 64 10.18 -4.19 -2.69
CA ALA A 64 9.11 -4.20 -3.67
C ALA A 64 8.15 -5.38 -3.45
N PHE A 65 6.90 -5.20 -3.89
CA PHE A 65 5.91 -6.28 -3.91
C PHE A 65 6.35 -7.39 -4.86
N ASN A 66 6.08 -8.62 -4.46
CA ASN A 66 6.02 -9.75 -5.37
C ASN A 66 4.94 -10.74 -4.92
N SER A 67 4.46 -11.55 -5.86
CA SER A 67 3.35 -12.50 -5.63
C SER A 67 3.68 -13.60 -4.62
N THR A 68 4.95 -13.96 -4.45
CA THR A 68 5.39 -14.95 -3.45
C THR A 68 5.33 -14.36 -2.05
N ARG A 69 5.82 -13.14 -1.86
CA ARG A 69 5.83 -12.45 -0.57
C ARG A 69 4.47 -11.86 -0.21
N LYS A 70 3.62 -11.54 -1.21
CA LYS A 70 2.28 -10.92 -1.07
C LYS A 70 2.26 -9.67 -0.19
N ARG A 71 3.40 -8.96 -0.10
CA ARG A 71 3.57 -7.73 0.66
C ARG A 71 4.70 -6.89 0.11
N MET A 72 4.66 -5.62 0.45
CA MET A 72 5.75 -4.67 0.24
C MET A 72 6.04 -3.92 1.52
N SER A 73 7.24 -3.40 1.66
CA SER A 73 7.58 -2.50 2.76
C SER A 73 8.55 -1.41 2.32
N MET A 74 8.57 -0.32 3.07
CA MET A 74 9.52 0.77 2.87
C MET A 74 10.09 1.22 4.20
N LEU A 75 11.40 1.47 4.22
CA LEU A 75 12.07 2.10 5.34
C LEU A 75 12.14 3.60 5.07
N VAL A 76 11.52 4.39 5.94
CA VAL A 76 11.44 5.85 5.81
C VAL A 76 11.94 6.56 7.05
N LYS A 77 12.49 7.77 6.88
CA LYS A 77 12.78 8.68 7.99
C LYS A 77 11.62 9.67 8.14
N CYS A 78 10.99 9.64 9.31
CA CYS A 78 9.88 10.52 9.63
C CYS A 78 10.40 11.96 9.90
N PRO A 79 9.90 13.00 9.21
CA PRO A 79 10.38 14.36 9.37
C PRO A 79 10.04 14.98 10.74
N ARG A 80 8.91 14.58 11.35
CA ARG A 80 8.47 15.13 12.64
C ARG A 80 9.24 14.57 13.82
N SER A 81 9.50 13.26 13.83
CA SER A 81 10.09 12.57 14.97
C SER A 81 11.55 12.20 14.79
N GLY A 82 12.08 12.31 13.57
CA GLY A 82 13.40 11.81 13.19
C GLY A 82 13.52 10.28 13.23
N LYS A 83 12.48 9.57 13.65
CA LYS A 83 12.46 8.11 13.77
C LYS A 83 12.51 7.44 12.41
N LEU A 84 13.14 6.28 12.38
CA LEU A 84 13.13 5.38 11.22
C LEU A 84 11.93 4.45 11.37
N LEU A 85 11.06 4.46 10.38
CA LEU A 85 9.84 3.67 10.34
C LEU A 85 9.90 2.69 9.18
N LEU A 86 9.73 1.42 9.47
CA LEU A 86 9.39 0.43 8.46
C LEU A 86 7.88 0.41 8.34
N ILE A 87 7.36 0.77 7.17
CA ILE A 87 5.94 0.71 6.84
C ILE A 87 5.74 -0.47 5.91
N CYS A 88 4.82 -1.36 6.25
CA CYS A 88 4.50 -2.57 5.49
C CYS A 88 3.02 -2.60 5.14
N LYS A 89 2.70 -3.01 3.91
CA LYS A 89 1.34 -3.35 3.49
C LYS A 89 1.32 -4.67 2.73
N GLY A 90 0.27 -5.43 2.87
CA GLY A 90 0.16 -6.72 2.19
C GLY A 90 -1.08 -7.51 2.58
N ALA A 91 -1.14 -8.73 2.07
CA ALA A 91 -2.23 -9.66 2.36
C ALA A 91 -2.34 -9.93 3.87
N ASP A 92 -3.56 -10.05 4.35
CA ASP A 92 -3.91 -10.22 5.75
C ASP A 92 -3.12 -11.36 6.42
N ASN A 93 -3.20 -12.58 5.89
CA ASN A 93 -2.52 -13.74 6.43
C ASN A 93 -1.00 -13.53 6.56
N VAL A 94 -0.37 -12.87 5.59
CA VAL A 94 1.07 -12.68 5.54
C VAL A 94 1.56 -11.61 6.53
N VAL A 95 0.83 -10.50 6.66
CA VAL A 95 1.21 -9.39 7.55
C VAL A 95 0.87 -9.73 8.99
N LEU A 96 -0.25 -10.43 9.25
CA LEU A 96 -0.66 -10.84 10.60
C LEU A 96 0.34 -11.80 11.24
N GLU A 97 0.89 -12.78 10.49
CA GLU A 97 1.94 -13.69 10.97
C GLU A 97 3.21 -12.96 11.45
N ARG A 98 3.45 -11.75 10.95
CA ARG A 98 4.65 -10.93 11.26
C ARG A 98 4.39 -9.85 12.29
N ALA A 99 3.14 -9.74 12.72
CA ALA A 99 2.72 -8.70 13.65
C ALA A 99 2.77 -9.18 15.09
N ARG A 100 3.05 -8.24 16.00
CA ARG A 100 2.81 -8.42 17.42
C ARG A 100 1.37 -7.99 17.71
N VAL A 101 0.46 -8.93 17.76
CA VAL A 101 -0.96 -8.67 18.00
C VAL A 101 -1.35 -9.33 19.31
N GLY A 102 -2.02 -8.59 20.20
CA GLY A 102 -2.68 -9.16 21.36
C GLY A 102 -3.89 -10.00 20.94
N GLU A 103 -4.24 -11.02 21.72
CA GLU A 103 -5.35 -11.93 21.38
C GLU A 103 -6.68 -11.19 21.10
N GLY A 104 -7.00 -10.16 21.88
CA GLY A 104 -8.21 -9.34 21.67
C GLY A 104 -8.18 -8.51 20.38
N GLU A 105 -7.04 -7.91 20.05
CA GLU A 105 -6.86 -7.12 18.82
C GLU A 105 -6.95 -8.02 17.58
N SER A 106 -6.38 -9.22 17.64
CA SER A 106 -6.43 -10.22 16.57
C SER A 106 -7.88 -10.62 16.24
N HIS A 107 -8.69 -10.82 17.26
CA HIS A 107 -10.10 -11.21 17.09
C HIS A 107 -10.92 -10.11 16.40
N VAL A 108 -10.82 -8.87 16.88
CA VAL A 108 -11.55 -7.72 16.30
C VAL A 108 -11.16 -7.51 14.84
N MET A 109 -9.87 -7.60 14.55
CA MET A 109 -9.35 -7.45 13.20
C MET A 109 -9.81 -8.57 12.27
N GLY A 110 -9.82 -9.81 12.75
CA GLY A 110 -10.33 -10.95 12.00
C GLY A 110 -11.81 -10.77 11.64
N GLN A 111 -12.64 -10.26 12.55
CA GLN A 111 -14.04 -9.94 12.27
C GLN A 111 -14.18 -8.84 11.19
N GLN A 112 -13.39 -7.77 11.28
CA GLN A 112 -13.42 -6.69 10.28
C GLN A 112 -13.00 -7.18 8.89
N LEU A 113 -11.92 -7.96 8.83
CA LEU A 113 -11.45 -8.56 7.58
C LEU A 113 -12.49 -9.48 6.95
N SER A 114 -13.14 -10.31 7.76
CA SER A 114 -14.21 -11.20 7.30
C SER A 114 -15.43 -10.42 6.80
N ALA A 115 -15.79 -9.33 7.48
CA ALA A 115 -16.90 -8.48 7.07
C ALA A 115 -16.64 -7.79 5.73
N PHE A 116 -15.41 -7.29 5.49
CA PHE A 116 -15.02 -6.69 4.22
C PHE A 116 -14.93 -7.73 3.09
N ALA A 117 -14.34 -8.90 3.38
CA ALA A 117 -14.26 -9.98 2.40
C ALA A 117 -15.65 -10.49 2.00
N GLY A 118 -16.60 -10.57 2.94
CA GLY A 118 -18.00 -10.93 2.67
C GLY A 118 -18.74 -9.92 1.80
N GLN A 119 -18.22 -8.69 1.64
CA GLN A 119 -18.73 -7.68 0.72
C GLN A 119 -17.98 -7.68 -0.63
N GLY A 120 -17.10 -8.66 -0.86
CA GLY A 120 -16.28 -8.72 -2.09
C GLY A 120 -15.17 -7.70 -2.17
N LEU A 121 -14.81 -7.05 -1.05
CA LEU A 121 -13.77 -6.02 -1.04
C LEU A 121 -12.37 -6.62 -0.98
N ARG A 122 -11.43 -6.04 -1.71
CA ARG A 122 -9.99 -6.34 -1.62
C ARG A 122 -9.41 -5.72 -0.37
N THR A 123 -8.90 -6.54 0.54
CA THR A 123 -8.37 -6.09 1.82
C THR A 123 -6.85 -6.11 1.83
N LEU A 124 -6.24 -5.07 2.42
CA LEU A 124 -4.82 -5.02 2.74
C LEU A 124 -4.64 -4.62 4.21
N VAL A 125 -3.72 -5.29 4.89
CA VAL A 125 -3.29 -4.91 6.23
C VAL A 125 -2.11 -3.95 6.14
N ILE A 126 -2.18 -2.85 6.89
CA ILE A 126 -1.11 -1.87 7.01
C ILE A 126 -0.51 -1.98 8.40
N ALA A 127 0.81 -2.09 8.45
CA ALA A 127 1.55 -2.23 9.68
C ALA A 127 2.83 -1.38 9.67
N GLN A 128 3.40 -1.12 10.85
CA GLN A 128 4.66 -0.41 10.98
C GLN A 128 5.52 -0.97 12.10
N ARG A 129 6.83 -0.67 12.02
CA ARG A 129 7.78 -0.87 13.12
C ARG A 129 8.76 0.29 13.19
N VAL A 130 9.07 0.73 14.42
CA VAL A 130 10.17 1.67 14.64
C VAL A 130 11.48 0.89 14.61
N ILE A 131 12.41 1.34 13.78
CA ILE A 131 13.73 0.72 13.60
C ILE A 131 14.77 1.58 14.31
N SER A 132 15.68 0.97 15.07
CA SER A 132 16.80 1.71 15.65
C SER A 132 17.80 2.14 14.57
N ALA A 133 18.57 3.18 14.83
CA ALA A 133 19.60 3.63 13.90
C ALA A 133 20.65 2.53 13.63
N GLU A 134 21.01 1.78 14.65
CA GLU A 134 21.97 0.68 14.54
C GLU A 134 21.43 -0.47 13.69
N GLU A 135 20.18 -0.90 13.94
CA GLU A 135 19.51 -1.93 13.13
C GLU A 135 19.37 -1.48 11.67
N SER A 136 18.97 -0.23 11.46
CA SER A 136 18.83 0.35 10.13
C SER A 136 20.14 0.33 9.35
N ASN A 137 21.25 0.77 9.97
CA ASN A 137 22.55 0.81 9.32
C ASN A 137 23.03 -0.60 8.92
N ARG A 138 22.90 -1.58 9.82
CA ARG A 138 23.25 -2.98 9.52
C ARG A 138 22.40 -3.54 8.40
N TRP A 139 21.11 -3.29 8.45
CA TRP A 139 20.19 -3.79 7.44
C TRP A 139 20.38 -3.11 6.07
N LEU A 140 20.59 -1.79 6.02
CA LEU A 140 20.85 -1.05 4.78
C LEU A 140 22.13 -1.53 4.09
N ALA A 141 23.17 -1.87 4.85
CA ALA A 141 24.39 -2.45 4.28
C ALA A 141 24.10 -3.81 3.61
N ARG A 142 23.32 -4.68 4.27
CA ARG A 142 22.87 -5.96 3.70
C ARG A 142 21.99 -5.78 2.47
N PHE A 143 21.03 -4.84 2.52
CA PHE A 143 20.14 -4.52 1.42
C PHE A 143 20.91 -3.99 0.20
N LYS A 144 21.88 -3.10 0.43
CA LYS A 144 22.76 -2.59 -0.61
C LYS A 144 23.54 -3.72 -1.28
N HIS A 145 24.20 -4.57 -0.49
CA HIS A 145 24.93 -5.74 -1.01
C HIS A 145 24.01 -6.64 -1.85
N ALA A 146 22.79 -6.93 -1.37
CA ALA A 146 21.83 -7.73 -2.09
C ALA A 146 21.37 -7.06 -3.40
N SER A 147 21.23 -5.72 -3.42
CA SER A 147 20.80 -4.97 -4.60
C SER A 147 21.88 -4.86 -5.69
N GLU A 148 23.14 -4.88 -5.30
CA GLU A 148 24.32 -4.81 -6.19
C GLU A 148 24.79 -6.19 -6.66
N SER A 149 24.31 -7.28 -6.04
CA SER A 149 24.68 -8.63 -6.43
C SER A 149 24.14 -8.99 -7.82
N VAL A 150 24.98 -9.58 -8.64
CA VAL A 150 24.62 -10.08 -9.97
C VAL A 150 23.99 -11.47 -9.85
N GLU A 151 24.57 -12.33 -9.01
CA GLU A 151 24.08 -13.68 -8.76
C GLU A 151 23.13 -13.69 -7.55
N ASN A 152 22.05 -14.47 -7.66
CA ASN A 152 21.08 -14.68 -6.57
C ASN A 152 20.43 -13.40 -6.01
N ARG A 153 20.45 -12.27 -6.73
CA ARG A 153 19.91 -10.98 -6.31
C ARG A 153 18.49 -11.08 -5.74
N LYS A 154 17.61 -11.84 -6.40
CA LYS A 154 16.21 -12.00 -5.97
C LYS A 154 16.13 -12.69 -4.60
N ALA A 155 16.91 -13.75 -4.39
CA ALA A 155 16.95 -14.47 -3.13
C ALA A 155 17.53 -13.60 -2.00
N LEU A 156 18.65 -12.93 -2.24
CA LEU A 156 19.27 -12.03 -1.27
C LEU A 156 18.38 -10.85 -0.86
N LEU A 157 17.66 -10.26 -1.81
CA LEU A 157 16.68 -9.21 -1.50
C LEU A 157 15.48 -9.75 -0.71
N ALA A 158 15.00 -10.97 -1.01
CA ALA A 158 13.94 -11.60 -0.25
C ALA A 158 14.38 -11.89 1.19
N GLU A 159 15.59 -12.41 1.39
CA GLU A 159 16.16 -12.63 2.73
C GLU A 159 16.36 -11.31 3.50
N ALA A 160 16.82 -10.25 2.83
CA ALA A 160 16.96 -8.94 3.46
C ALA A 160 15.59 -8.40 3.92
N ALA A 161 14.56 -8.55 3.10
CA ALA A 161 13.22 -8.15 3.45
C ALA A 161 12.65 -8.96 4.64
N GLU A 162 12.78 -10.30 4.63
CA GLU A 162 12.36 -11.15 5.75
C GLU A 162 13.05 -10.77 7.07
N ALA A 163 14.30 -10.38 7.01
CA ALA A 163 15.06 -10.02 8.22
C ALA A 163 14.52 -8.79 8.94
N ILE A 164 13.92 -7.84 8.23
CA ILE A 164 13.42 -6.56 8.81
C ILE A 164 11.90 -6.56 9.01
N GLU A 165 11.14 -7.29 8.19
CA GLU A 165 9.67 -7.33 8.20
C GLU A 165 9.13 -8.27 9.29
N LYS A 166 9.47 -8.01 10.53
CA LYS A 166 9.07 -8.75 11.72
C LYS A 166 8.68 -7.82 12.86
N ASP A 167 7.99 -8.32 13.85
CA ASP A 167 7.56 -7.56 15.03
C ASP A 167 6.76 -6.31 14.66
N LEU A 168 5.93 -6.41 13.63
CA LEU A 168 5.14 -5.30 13.12
C LEU A 168 3.99 -4.97 14.06
N LYS A 169 3.73 -3.67 14.25
CA LYS A 169 2.51 -3.17 14.89
C LYS A 169 1.49 -2.86 13.80
N ILE A 170 0.32 -3.46 13.88
CA ILE A 170 -0.76 -3.18 12.93
C ILE A 170 -1.31 -1.79 13.17
N LEU A 171 -1.54 -1.07 12.07
CA LEU A 171 -2.16 0.25 12.06
C LEU A 171 -3.64 0.18 11.70
N GLY A 172 -4.00 -0.74 10.81
CA GLY A 172 -5.35 -0.92 10.33
C GLY A 172 -5.43 -1.75 9.07
N VAL A 173 -6.63 -1.78 8.51
CA VAL A 173 -6.97 -2.50 7.29
C VAL A 173 -7.56 -1.52 6.29
N THR A 174 -7.19 -1.66 5.04
CA THR A 174 -7.87 -0.97 3.93
C THR A 174 -8.75 -1.96 3.20
N ALA A 175 -9.89 -1.49 2.70
CA ALA A 175 -10.81 -2.24 1.88
C ALA A 175 -11.08 -1.45 0.60
N ILE A 176 -10.86 -2.06 -0.55
CA ILE A 176 -10.98 -1.43 -1.86
C ILE A 176 -12.05 -2.18 -2.64
N GLU A 177 -13.01 -1.46 -3.19
CA GLU A 177 -14.00 -2.01 -4.10
C GLU A 177 -13.37 -2.20 -5.49
N ASP A 178 -13.44 -3.43 -6.00
CA ASP A 178 -13.00 -3.74 -7.36
C ASP A 178 -14.19 -3.56 -8.31
N ARG A 179 -14.26 -2.40 -8.94
CA ARG A 179 -15.32 -2.10 -9.89
C ARG A 179 -14.95 -2.59 -11.28
N LEU A 180 -15.90 -3.26 -11.92
CA LEU A 180 -15.78 -3.56 -13.33
C LEU A 180 -15.66 -2.25 -14.13
N GLN A 181 -14.74 -2.23 -15.09
CA GLN A 181 -14.61 -1.12 -16.02
C GLN A 181 -15.89 -0.99 -16.86
N ASP A 182 -16.26 0.26 -17.17
CA ASP A 182 -17.44 0.53 -18.00
C ASP A 182 -17.30 -0.17 -19.35
N GLY A 183 -18.40 -0.80 -19.81
CA GLY A 183 -18.46 -1.51 -21.08
C GLY A 183 -17.91 -2.94 -21.07
N VAL A 184 -17.34 -3.45 -19.96
CA VAL A 184 -16.85 -4.84 -19.87
C VAL A 184 -17.96 -5.87 -20.10
N PRO A 185 -19.16 -5.76 -19.52
CA PRO A 185 -20.24 -6.72 -19.80
C PRO A 185 -20.61 -6.78 -21.28
N ASP A 186 -20.69 -5.62 -21.96
CA ASP A 186 -21.02 -5.54 -23.38
C ASP A 186 -19.90 -6.15 -24.23
N ALA A 187 -18.66 -5.83 -23.93
CA ALA A 187 -17.49 -6.41 -24.61
C ALA A 187 -17.44 -7.93 -24.47
N ILE A 188 -17.70 -8.49 -23.28
CA ILE A 188 -17.78 -9.95 -23.06
C ILE A 188 -18.90 -10.55 -23.90
N ASN A 189 -20.08 -9.92 -23.90
CA ASN A 189 -21.23 -10.38 -24.66
C ASN A 189 -20.93 -10.42 -26.18
N ASP A 190 -20.30 -9.38 -26.71
CA ASP A 190 -19.89 -9.30 -28.11
C ASP A 190 -18.86 -10.37 -28.47
N LEU A 191 -17.88 -10.63 -27.61
CA LEU A 191 -16.90 -11.71 -27.78
C LEU A 191 -17.60 -13.08 -27.81
N VAL A 192 -18.50 -13.34 -26.90
CA VAL A 192 -19.26 -14.60 -26.85
C VAL A 192 -20.11 -14.75 -28.10
N ARG A 193 -20.80 -13.69 -28.56
CA ARG A 193 -21.60 -13.70 -29.81
C ARG A 193 -20.75 -13.94 -31.06
N ALA A 194 -19.50 -13.47 -31.03
CA ALA A 194 -18.51 -13.75 -32.10
C ALA A 194 -17.93 -15.18 -32.03
N GLY A 195 -18.40 -16.03 -31.08
CA GLY A 195 -17.92 -17.41 -30.95
C GLY A 195 -16.57 -17.52 -30.19
N ILE A 196 -16.09 -16.43 -29.59
CA ILE A 196 -14.85 -16.43 -28.83
C ILE A 196 -15.12 -16.96 -27.41
N LYS A 197 -14.30 -17.92 -26.97
CA LYS A 197 -14.40 -18.44 -25.58
C LYS A 197 -13.70 -17.47 -24.63
N VAL A 198 -14.45 -16.99 -23.65
CA VAL A 198 -13.94 -16.11 -22.60
C VAL A 198 -13.64 -16.93 -21.35
N TRP A 199 -12.46 -16.74 -20.76
CA TRP A 199 -12.01 -17.36 -19.51
C TRP A 199 -11.70 -16.28 -18.51
N VAL A 200 -12.21 -16.43 -17.29
CA VAL A 200 -11.84 -15.56 -16.16
C VAL A 200 -10.78 -16.28 -15.33
N LEU A 201 -9.60 -15.70 -15.25
CA LEU A 201 -8.50 -16.19 -14.43
C LEU A 201 -8.24 -15.16 -13.32
N THR A 202 -8.41 -15.55 -12.08
CA THR A 202 -8.19 -14.69 -10.92
C THR A 202 -7.35 -15.38 -9.86
N GLY A 203 -6.53 -14.61 -9.15
CA GLY A 203 -5.82 -15.03 -7.95
C GLY A 203 -6.50 -14.57 -6.66
N ASP A 204 -7.66 -13.94 -6.78
CA ASP A 204 -8.44 -13.44 -5.65
C ASP A 204 -9.04 -14.60 -4.82
N LYS A 205 -9.47 -14.29 -3.60
CA LYS A 205 -10.20 -15.25 -2.76
C LYS A 205 -11.54 -15.59 -3.41
N VAL A 206 -12.04 -16.80 -3.14
CA VAL A 206 -13.34 -17.29 -3.70
C VAL A 206 -14.47 -16.31 -3.42
N GLU A 207 -14.51 -15.74 -2.22
CA GLU A 207 -15.51 -14.76 -1.79
C GLU A 207 -15.48 -13.45 -2.57
N THR A 208 -14.34 -13.13 -3.19
CA THR A 208 -14.14 -11.91 -4.01
C THR A 208 -14.38 -12.21 -5.50
N ALA A 209 -14.28 -13.47 -5.90
CA ALA A 209 -14.36 -13.90 -7.31
C ALA A 209 -15.78 -14.29 -7.77
N ILE A 210 -16.75 -14.32 -6.85
CA ILE A 210 -18.16 -14.61 -7.08
C ILE A 210 -18.94 -13.31 -7.14
#